data_0260b203280a24038c0a521134350c0a
#
_entry.id   0260b203280a24038c0a521134350c0a
#
_cell.length_a   1.000
_cell.length_b   1.000
_cell.length_c   1.000
_cell.angle_alpha   90.00
_cell.angle_beta   90.00
_cell.angle_gamma   90.00
#
_symmetry.space_group_name_H-M   'P 1'
#
loop_
_entity.id
_entity.type
_entity.pdbx_description
1 polymer ?
#
loop_
_entity_poly.entity_id
_entity_poly.type
_entity_poly.pdbx_seq_one_letter_code
_entity_poly.pdbx_strand_id
1 'polypeptide(L)' 'MENRVHTYIPFLPKNISEEDVKNILRNQGFGEVMNIKIYTKKYFKKQNPHFRYYAFIDIHLFITTMGNN' A
#
# COMPACT_ATOMS: atom_id res chain seq x y z
N MET A 1 2.69 -22.87 -3.97
CA MET A 1 2.10 -22.13 -2.88
C MET A 1 2.04 -20.69 -3.23
N GLU A 2 0.91 -20.04 -2.94
CA GLU A 2 0.79 -18.66 -3.31
C GLU A 2 1.36 -17.78 -2.25
N ASN A 3 2.09 -16.79 -2.67
CA ASN A 3 2.67 -15.81 -1.77
C ASN A 3 1.98 -14.47 -1.94
N ARG A 4 0.69 -14.51 -2.18
CA ARG A 4 -0.07 -13.30 -2.41
C ARG A 4 -0.75 -12.86 -1.13
N VAL A 5 -0.66 -11.59 -0.84
CA VAL A 5 -1.24 -11.03 0.37
C VAL A 5 -2.09 -9.84 0.00
N HIS A 6 -3.28 -9.78 0.61
CA HIS A 6 -4.10 -8.58 0.54
C HIS A 6 -3.77 -7.75 1.76
N THR A 7 -3.43 -6.53 1.57
CA THR A 7 -3.08 -5.67 2.68
C THR A 7 -3.75 -4.31 2.55
N TYR A 8 -3.79 -3.60 3.66
CA TYR A 8 -4.45 -2.32 3.74
C TYR A 8 -3.45 -1.32 4.28
N ILE A 9 -3.33 -0.19 3.59
CA ILE A 9 -2.49 0.89 4.05
C ILE A 9 -3.43 2.01 4.49
N PRO A 10 -3.51 2.27 5.80
CA PRO A 10 -4.51 3.23 6.30
C PRO A 10 -4.16 4.68 6.03
N PHE A 11 -2.89 4.98 5.86
CA PHE A 11 -2.48 6.36 5.64
C PHE A 11 -1.47 6.43 4.52
N LEU A 12 -1.76 7.28 3.55
CA LEU A 12 -0.84 7.55 2.47
C LEU A 12 -0.60 9.05 2.41
N PRO A 13 0.57 9.46 1.97
CA PRO A 13 0.82 10.88 1.77
C PRO A 13 -0.07 11.45 0.69
N LYS A 14 -0.36 12.74 0.82
CA LYS A 14 -1.09 13.43 -0.20
C LYS A 14 -0.30 13.39 -1.50
N ASN A 15 -1.00 13.22 -2.60
CA ASN A 15 -0.39 13.21 -3.93
C ASN A 15 0.51 12.02 -4.23
N ILE A 16 0.44 10.97 -3.43
CA ILE A 16 1.17 9.78 -3.78
C ILE A 16 0.45 9.06 -4.91
N SER A 17 1.16 8.54 -5.86
CA SER A 17 0.58 7.80 -6.96
C SER A 17 0.68 6.31 -6.72
N GLU A 18 -0.07 5.54 -7.52
CA GLU A 18 0.04 4.09 -7.46
C GLU A 18 1.46 3.64 -7.79
N GLU A 19 2.07 4.31 -8.74
CA GLU A 19 3.42 3.97 -9.14
C GLU A 19 4.40 4.20 -7.99
N ASP A 20 4.19 5.27 -7.23
CA ASP A 20 5.06 5.54 -6.09
C ASP A 20 4.98 4.42 -5.06
N VAL A 21 3.77 3.94 -4.77
CA VAL A 21 3.60 2.86 -3.82
C VAL A 21 4.28 1.59 -4.32
N LYS A 22 4.10 1.28 -5.59
CA LYS A 22 4.73 0.10 -6.17
C LYS A 22 6.24 0.17 -6.04
N ASN A 23 6.81 1.32 -6.34
CA ASN A 23 8.24 1.48 -6.31
C ASN A 23 8.80 1.38 -4.89
N ILE A 24 8.09 1.95 -3.93
CA ILE A 24 8.53 1.88 -2.55
C ILE A 24 8.58 0.43 -2.07
N LEU A 25 7.53 -0.32 -2.32
CA LEU A 25 7.48 -1.70 -1.87
C LEU A 25 8.51 -2.56 -2.57
N ARG A 26 8.70 -2.33 -3.85
CA ARG A 26 9.70 -3.09 -4.60
C ARG A 26 11.10 -2.76 -4.11
N ASN A 27 11.39 -1.48 -3.89
CA ASN A 27 12.72 -1.06 -3.49
C ASN A 27 13.06 -1.55 -2.09
N GLN A 28 12.06 -1.76 -1.25
CA GLN A 28 12.30 -2.28 0.07
C GLN A 28 12.32 -3.80 0.10
N GLY A 29 12.09 -4.43 -1.03
CA GLY A 29 12.20 -5.87 -1.10
C GLY A 29 11.01 -6.63 -0.56
N PHE A 30 9.87 -5.97 -0.35
CA PHE A 30 8.70 -6.66 0.17
C PHE A 30 8.03 -7.53 -0.88
N GLY A 31 7.91 -7.01 -2.08
CA GLY A 31 7.22 -7.76 -3.10
C GLY A 31 6.82 -6.89 -4.26
N GLU A 32 6.06 -7.47 -5.16
CA GLU A 32 5.57 -6.76 -6.32
C GLU A 32 4.08 -6.54 -6.18
N VAL A 33 3.64 -5.30 -6.36
CA VAL A 33 2.24 -4.97 -6.25
C VAL A 33 1.52 -5.45 -7.49
N MET A 34 0.56 -6.32 -7.31
CA MET A 34 -0.22 -6.86 -8.42
C MET A 34 -1.42 -5.99 -8.69
N ASN A 35 -1.98 -5.39 -7.67
CA ASN A 35 -3.15 -4.56 -7.81
C ASN A 35 -3.15 -3.55 -6.69
N ILE A 36 -3.61 -2.34 -6.98
CA ILE A 36 -3.67 -1.31 -5.97
C ILE A 36 -4.85 -0.41 -6.27
N LYS A 37 -5.58 -0.05 -5.23
CA LYS A 37 -6.66 0.92 -5.34
C LYS A 37 -6.50 1.91 -4.22
N ILE A 38 -6.40 3.17 -4.58
CA ILE A 38 -6.22 4.25 -3.63
C ILE A 38 -7.55 4.97 -3.48
N TYR A 39 -7.95 5.19 -2.25
CA TYR A 39 -9.22 5.84 -1.93
C TYR A 39 -8.96 7.07 -1.10
N THR A 40 -9.93 7.97 -1.14
CA THR A 40 -9.87 9.19 -0.35
C THR A 40 -11.07 9.20 0.57
N LYS A 41 -10.85 9.54 1.82
CA LYS A 41 -11.94 9.72 2.76
C LYS A 41 -11.87 11.13 3.30
N LYS A 42 -13.02 11.81 3.28
CA LYS A 42 -13.10 13.17 3.74
C LYS A 42 -13.64 13.18 5.15
N TYR A 43 -12.97 13.89 6.03
CA TYR A 43 -13.43 14.07 7.39
C TYR A 43 -13.70 15.53 7.63
N PHE A 44 -14.76 15.79 8.38
CA PHE A 44 -14.99 17.14 8.84
C PHE A 44 -14.67 17.17 10.31
N LYS A 45 -13.71 18.02 10.64
CA LYS A 45 -13.38 18.20 12.01
C LYS A 45 -13.57 19.66 12.28
N LYS A 46 -14.62 19.99 13.01
CA LYS A 46 -15.04 21.36 13.20
C LYS A 46 -15.37 21.97 11.86
N GLN A 47 -14.67 22.97 11.42
CA GLN A 47 -14.98 23.61 10.16
C GLN A 47 -13.93 23.32 9.08
N ASN A 48 -12.97 22.50 9.40
CA ASN A 48 -11.89 22.25 8.47
C ASN A 48 -12.01 20.85 7.90
N PRO A 49 -12.15 20.72 6.60
CA PRO A 49 -12.15 19.39 6.00
C PRO A 49 -10.74 18.82 5.97
N HIS A 50 -10.65 17.56 6.32
CA HIS A 50 -9.40 16.83 6.23
C HIS A 50 -9.60 15.64 5.32
N PHE A 51 -8.59 15.32 4.55
CA PHE A 51 -8.65 14.17 3.66
C PHE A 51 -7.64 13.14 4.14
N ARG A 52 -8.08 11.90 4.11
CA ARG A 52 -7.19 10.78 4.37
C ARG A 52 -7.14 9.92 3.14
N TYR A 53 -5.95 9.54 2.77
CA TYR A 53 -5.74 8.66 1.63
C TYR A 53 -5.34 7.30 2.16
N TYR A 54 -5.96 6.26 1.62
CA TYR A 54 -5.69 4.90 2.04
C TYR A 54 -5.77 3.99 0.83
N ALA A 55 -5.24 2.80 0.93
CA ALA A 55 -5.18 1.90 -0.20
C ALA A 55 -5.38 0.46 0.21
N PHE A 56 -5.95 -0.31 -0.70
CA PHE A 56 -5.98 -1.76 -0.61
C PHE A 56 -5.05 -2.29 -1.69
N ILE A 57 -4.18 -3.18 -1.31
CA ILE A 57 -3.12 -3.64 -2.19
C ILE A 57 -3.06 -5.15 -2.19
N ASP A 58 -2.86 -5.72 -3.36
CA ASP A 58 -2.52 -7.13 -3.50
C ASP A 58 -1.05 -7.20 -3.83
N ILE A 59 -0.30 -7.90 -3.03
CA ILE A 59 1.14 -8.00 -3.19
C ILE A 59 1.54 -9.44 -3.37
N HIS A 60 2.41 -9.67 -4.34
CA HIS A 60 3.08 -10.95 -4.49
C HIS A 60 4.41 -10.81 -3.75
N LEU A 61 4.52 -11.47 -2.62
CA LEU A 61 5.70 -11.29 -1.78
C LEU A 61 6.92 -11.93 -2.40
N PHE A 62 8.05 -11.26 -2.25
CA PHE A 62 9.33 -11.83 -2.61
C PHE A 62 9.76 -12.69 -1.43
N ILE A 63 9.46 -13.97 -1.48
CA ILE A 63 9.80 -14.82 -0.40
C ILE A 63 11.18 -15.26 -0.50
N THR A 64 11.93 -14.95 0.46
CA THR A 64 13.20 -15.47 0.53
C THR A 64 13.16 -16.47 1.53
N THR A 65 13.35 -17.58 1.12
CA THR A 65 13.30 -18.67 1.97
C THR A 65 14.31 -18.64 2.91
N MET A 66 15.09 -17.86 2.89
CA MET A 66 15.93 -17.88 3.73
C MET A 66 15.64 -17.69 4.85
N GLY A 67 15.03 -17.32 4.92
CA GLY A 67 14.74 -17.27 6.07
C GLY A 67 14.91 -18.38 6.73
N ASN A 68 14.97 -18.87 6.57
CA ASN A 68 14.98 -19.76 7.27
C ASN A 68 15.97 -20.25 7.57
N ASN A 69 16.27 -20.08 7.60
CA ASN A 69 17.07 -20.53 8.04
C ASN A 69 17.53 -20.36 8.57
#